data_e37e9cc02486a33f34307d70d76f6605
#
_entry.id   e37e9cc02486a33f34307d70d76f6605
#
_cell.length_a   1.000
_cell.length_b   1.000
_cell.length_c   1.000
_cell.angle_alpha   90.00
_cell.angle_beta   90.00
_cell.angle_gamma   90.00
#
_symmetry.space_group_name_H-M   'P 1'
#
loop_
_entity.id
_entity.type
_entity.pdbx_description
1 polymer ?
#
loop_
_entity_poly.entity_id
_entity_poly.type
_entity_poly.pdbx_seq_one_letter_code
_entity_poly.pdbx_strand_id
1 'polypeptide(L)'
;IDAAKILEMSGGPLSPLFSTIMQNDTGFDPQVDTIVYEEDMGISGWVSGQRVLVGNRKLLELHGVKTPDYGYEQKYEDTNIRPVYLANEGRLNAIFLVQYKASRKIAERLREAVKRGMAVAVYSSDPNITAEFICRIFRLPAGSVRVMGTAARNIYKKMTDKSQNPVDGKLLCDGEAKSLFSSVLVCKRLKKTLNVARGLLAAMCFIGAVL
;
A
#
# COMPACT_ATOMS: atom_id res chain seq x y z
N ILE A 1 -15.77 17.78 -0.94
CA ILE A 1 -15.86 17.55 -2.40
C ILE A 1 -14.44 17.49 -2.97
N ASP A 2 -13.64 18.55 -2.91
CA ASP A 2 -12.32 18.67 -3.54
C ASP A 2 -11.35 17.53 -3.14
N ALA A 3 -11.29 17.19 -1.84
CA ALA A 3 -10.47 16.08 -1.35
C ALA A 3 -10.91 14.73 -1.93
N ALA A 4 -12.23 14.50 -2.01
CA ALA A 4 -12.77 13.27 -2.56
C ALA A 4 -12.41 13.13 -4.03
N LYS A 5 -12.52 14.22 -4.81
CA LYS A 5 -12.18 14.23 -6.23
C LYS A 5 -10.69 13.98 -6.49
N ILE A 6 -9.80 14.63 -5.73
CA ILE A 6 -8.36 14.37 -5.82
C ILE A 6 -8.04 12.90 -5.48
N LEU A 7 -8.64 12.36 -4.41
CA LEU A 7 -8.42 10.98 -4.00
C LEU A 7 -9.01 9.98 -5.00
N GLU A 8 -10.16 10.28 -5.58
CA GLU A 8 -10.77 9.47 -6.64
C GLU A 8 -9.86 9.39 -7.86
N MET A 9 -9.40 10.51 -8.38
CA MET A 9 -8.49 10.55 -9.52
C MET A 9 -7.12 9.93 -9.22
N SER A 10 -6.68 9.99 -7.97
CA SER A 10 -5.43 9.34 -7.54
C SER A 10 -5.52 7.81 -7.52
N GLY A 11 -6.73 7.24 -7.47
CA GLY A 11 -6.96 5.80 -7.40
C GLY A 11 -6.38 5.13 -6.14
N GLY A 12 -6.18 5.89 -5.08
CA GLY A 12 -5.57 5.41 -3.84
C GLY A 12 -6.55 4.65 -2.94
N PRO A 13 -6.04 3.97 -1.89
CA PRO A 13 -6.86 3.18 -0.97
C PRO A 13 -7.84 4.03 -0.14
N LEU A 14 -7.63 5.33 -0.05
CA LEU A 14 -8.55 6.28 0.62
C LEU A 14 -9.72 6.69 -0.27
N SER A 15 -9.62 6.55 -1.60
CA SER A 15 -10.66 6.96 -2.56
C SER A 15 -12.04 6.38 -2.22
N PRO A 16 -12.23 5.06 -1.98
CA PRO A 16 -13.56 4.52 -1.67
C PRO A 16 -14.19 5.09 -0.40
N LEU A 17 -13.37 5.47 0.60
CA LEU A 17 -13.87 6.07 1.84
C LEU A 17 -14.46 7.45 1.58
N PHE A 18 -13.76 8.26 0.81
CA PHE A 18 -14.19 9.62 0.49
C PHE A 18 -15.35 9.63 -0.51
N SER A 19 -15.37 8.71 -1.48
CA SER A 19 -16.51 8.54 -2.39
C SER A 19 -17.79 8.17 -1.64
N THR A 20 -17.69 7.34 -0.60
CA THR A 20 -18.86 6.99 0.23
C THR A 20 -19.40 8.20 1.00
N ILE A 21 -18.53 9.08 1.50
CA ILE A 21 -18.94 10.31 2.17
C ILE A 21 -19.68 11.25 1.19
N MET A 22 -19.29 11.22 -0.09
CA MET A 22 -19.81 12.09 -1.14
C MET A 22 -21.11 11.60 -1.80
N GLN A 23 -21.53 10.35 -1.57
CA GLN A 23 -22.70 9.75 -2.25
C GLN A 23 -24.01 10.56 -2.12
N ASN A 24 -24.11 11.48 -1.17
CA ASN A 24 -25.28 12.35 -0.96
C ASN A 24 -25.16 13.73 -1.61
N ASP A 25 -24.02 14.07 -2.25
CA ASP A 25 -23.78 15.40 -2.80
C ASP A 25 -23.53 15.29 -4.33
N THR A 26 -24.61 15.22 -5.09
CA THR A 26 -24.61 14.88 -6.52
C THR A 26 -24.54 16.09 -7.46
N GLY A 27 -24.32 17.31 -6.95
CA GLY A 27 -24.49 18.53 -7.72
C GLY A 27 -23.24 19.24 -8.23
N PHE A 28 -22.06 18.95 -7.69
CA PHE A 28 -20.83 19.68 -8.00
C PHE A 28 -19.69 18.73 -8.36
N ASP A 29 -19.23 18.81 -9.63
CA ASP A 29 -18.06 18.05 -10.12
C ASP A 29 -16.88 19.02 -10.34
N PRO A 30 -15.97 19.20 -9.35
CA PRO A 30 -14.86 20.12 -9.46
C PRO A 30 -13.86 19.65 -10.51
N GLN A 31 -13.37 20.58 -11.33
CA GLN A 31 -12.29 20.31 -12.27
C GLN A 31 -10.95 20.19 -11.53
N VAL A 32 -10.26 19.08 -11.77
CA VAL A 32 -8.91 18.84 -11.24
C VAL A 32 -7.91 19.08 -12.38
N ASP A 33 -7.07 20.10 -12.23
CA ASP A 33 -6.11 20.49 -13.27
C ASP A 33 -4.82 19.68 -13.16
N THR A 34 -4.28 19.53 -11.96
CA THR A 34 -2.99 18.88 -11.73
C THR A 34 -2.98 18.13 -10.41
N ILE A 35 -2.38 16.94 -10.40
CA ILE A 35 -2.15 16.14 -9.19
C ILE A 35 -0.66 15.82 -9.07
N VAL A 36 -0.08 16.10 -7.92
CA VAL A 36 1.31 15.78 -7.58
C VAL A 36 1.31 14.87 -6.35
N TYR A 37 2.00 13.74 -6.46
CA TYR A 37 2.25 12.86 -5.33
C TYR A 37 3.51 13.30 -4.60
N GLU A 38 3.35 13.69 -3.35
CA GLU A 38 4.44 14.02 -2.43
C GLU A 38 4.80 12.76 -1.65
N GLU A 39 6.02 12.26 -1.85
CA GLU A 39 6.47 10.97 -1.27
C GLU A 39 6.36 10.98 0.25
N ASP A 40 5.71 9.94 0.79
CA ASP A 40 5.45 9.74 2.23
C ASP A 40 4.68 10.88 2.93
N MET A 41 4.12 11.81 2.16
CA MET A 41 3.40 12.97 2.67
C MET A 41 1.95 13.05 2.25
N GLY A 42 1.64 12.71 0.98
CA GLY A 42 0.28 12.75 0.48
C GLY A 42 0.17 13.24 -0.95
N ILE A 43 -0.86 14.01 -1.21
CA ILE A 43 -1.21 14.48 -2.54
C ILE A 43 -1.46 15.99 -2.48
N SER A 44 -0.84 16.74 -3.37
CA SER A 44 -1.17 18.12 -3.66
C SER A 44 -1.81 18.22 -5.06
N GLY A 45 -2.77 19.12 -5.21
CA GLY A 45 -3.43 19.30 -6.49
C GLY A 45 -4.07 20.68 -6.62
N TRP A 46 -4.42 21.03 -7.86
CA TRP A 46 -5.22 22.21 -8.16
C TRP A 46 -6.62 21.76 -8.55
N VAL A 47 -7.62 22.28 -7.84
CA VAL A 47 -9.04 21.98 -8.04
C VAL A 47 -9.78 23.28 -8.21
N SER A 48 -10.38 23.46 -9.38
CA SER A 48 -11.11 24.70 -9.72
C SER A 48 -10.29 25.98 -9.44
N GLY A 49 -8.98 25.95 -9.75
CA GLY A 49 -8.07 27.06 -9.53
C GLY A 49 -7.58 27.25 -8.09
N GLN A 50 -7.96 26.38 -7.16
CA GLN A 50 -7.53 26.42 -5.77
C GLN A 50 -6.55 25.28 -5.44
N ARG A 51 -5.54 25.57 -4.64
CA ARG A 51 -4.60 24.54 -4.22
C ARG A 51 -5.17 23.74 -3.06
N VAL A 52 -5.27 22.43 -3.25
CA VAL A 52 -5.78 21.48 -2.26
C VAL A 52 -4.68 20.50 -1.87
N LEU A 53 -4.51 20.28 -0.56
CA LEU A 53 -3.56 19.34 0.03
C LEU A 53 -4.32 18.27 0.80
N VAL A 54 -4.02 17.01 0.53
CA VAL A 54 -4.58 15.86 1.26
C VAL A 54 -3.44 14.94 1.69
N GLY A 55 -3.18 14.83 2.97
CA GLY A 55 -2.07 14.01 3.43
C GLY A 55 -1.81 14.07 4.93
N ASN A 56 -0.59 13.76 5.32
CA ASN A 56 -0.17 13.83 6.71
C ASN A 56 0.36 15.23 7.09
N ARG A 57 0.75 15.41 8.36
CA ARG A 57 1.30 16.66 8.88
C ARG A 57 2.47 17.19 8.05
N LYS A 58 3.39 16.32 7.63
CA LYS A 58 4.58 16.71 6.88
C LYS A 58 4.23 17.43 5.58
N LEU A 59 3.16 17.00 4.89
CA LEU A 59 2.67 17.68 3.70
C LEU A 59 2.25 19.12 3.99
N LEU A 60 1.48 19.30 5.06
CA LEU A 60 0.99 20.63 5.43
C LEU A 60 2.13 21.56 5.84
N GLU A 61 3.06 21.08 6.66
CA GLU A 61 4.24 21.82 7.08
C GLU A 61 5.14 22.22 5.90
N LEU A 62 5.36 21.29 4.94
CA LEU A 62 6.11 21.58 3.71
C LEU A 62 5.48 22.75 2.91
N HIS A 63 4.17 22.83 2.92
CA HIS A 63 3.41 23.88 2.22
C HIS A 63 3.04 25.09 3.11
N GLY A 64 3.62 25.18 4.31
CA GLY A 64 3.45 26.32 5.22
C GLY A 64 2.05 26.41 5.85
N VAL A 65 1.28 25.34 5.86
CA VAL A 65 -0.04 25.30 6.47
C VAL A 65 0.09 25.02 7.97
N LYS A 66 -0.54 25.86 8.78
CA LYS A 66 -0.54 25.71 10.23
C LYS A 66 -1.32 24.45 10.64
N THR A 67 -0.64 23.55 11.34
CA THR A 67 -1.20 22.30 11.86
C THR A 67 -1.54 22.42 13.35
N PRO A 68 -2.41 21.54 13.89
CA PRO A 68 -2.63 21.44 15.34
C PRO A 68 -1.33 21.09 16.07
N ASP A 69 -1.32 21.25 17.40
CA ASP A 69 -0.21 20.85 18.23
C ASP A 69 0.11 19.35 18.09
N TYR A 70 1.39 18.96 18.21
CA TYR A 70 1.84 17.55 18.11
C TYR A 70 1.11 16.63 19.10
N GLY A 71 0.70 17.12 20.25
CA GLY A 71 -0.12 16.39 21.22
C GLY A 71 -1.43 15.86 20.65
N TYR A 72 -1.93 16.41 19.54
CA TYR A 72 -3.11 15.90 18.87
C TYR A 72 -2.88 14.51 18.25
N GLU A 73 -1.75 14.29 17.60
CA GLU A 73 -1.41 13.02 16.94
C GLU A 73 -0.95 11.95 17.92
N GLN A 74 -0.28 12.33 18.99
CA GLN A 74 0.17 11.42 20.06
C GLN A 74 -0.97 10.57 20.63
N LYS A 75 -2.19 11.12 20.68
CA LYS A 75 -3.39 10.39 21.12
C LYS A 75 -3.68 9.12 20.27
N TYR A 76 -3.21 9.10 19.05
CA TYR A 76 -3.48 8.03 18.08
C TYR A 76 -2.25 7.17 17.79
N GLU A 77 -1.08 7.49 18.34
CA GLU A 77 0.20 6.85 18.01
C GLU A 77 0.16 5.32 18.24
N ASP A 78 -0.39 4.90 19.37
CA ASP A 78 -0.51 3.47 19.71
C ASP A 78 -1.78 2.81 19.17
N THR A 79 -2.60 3.54 18.45
CA THR A 79 -3.85 3.04 17.88
C THR A 79 -3.68 2.68 16.40
N ASN A 80 -4.74 2.10 15.82
CA ASN A 80 -4.84 1.88 14.37
C ASN A 80 -5.53 3.05 13.66
N ILE A 81 -5.62 4.21 14.31
CA ILE A 81 -6.19 5.42 13.75
C ILE A 81 -5.05 6.34 13.31
N ARG A 82 -5.20 6.96 12.14
CA ARG A 82 -4.27 7.96 11.64
C ARG A 82 -5.03 9.17 11.12
N PRO A 83 -4.59 10.40 11.46
CA PRO A 83 -5.15 11.58 10.88
C PRO A 83 -4.73 11.75 9.42
N VAL A 84 -5.68 12.18 8.60
CA VAL A 84 -5.48 12.68 7.25
C VAL A 84 -5.97 14.11 7.22
N TYR A 85 -5.08 15.01 6.89
CA TYR A 85 -5.34 16.45 6.87
C TYR A 85 -5.82 16.88 5.48
N LEU A 86 -6.80 17.76 5.45
CA LEU A 86 -7.24 18.47 4.27
C LEU A 86 -6.98 19.95 4.47
N ALA A 87 -6.22 20.54 3.57
CA ALA A 87 -6.04 21.98 3.52
C ALA A 87 -6.37 22.53 2.13
N ASN A 88 -6.92 23.74 2.11
CA ASN A 88 -7.22 24.46 0.90
C ASN A 88 -6.71 25.91 1.06
N GLU A 89 -6.05 26.43 0.01
CA GLU A 89 -5.49 27.80 0.00
C GLU A 89 -4.66 28.17 1.24
N GLY A 90 -3.83 27.22 1.69
CA GLY A 90 -2.94 27.44 2.86
C GLY A 90 -3.64 27.37 4.22
N ARG A 91 -4.91 26.97 4.29
CA ARG A 91 -5.67 26.84 5.54
C ARG A 91 -6.08 25.40 5.78
N LEU A 92 -5.93 24.94 7.01
CA LEU A 92 -6.43 23.63 7.43
C LEU A 92 -7.97 23.68 7.50
N ASN A 93 -8.65 22.87 6.69
CA ASN A 93 -10.10 22.84 6.60
C ASN A 93 -10.71 21.67 7.37
N ALA A 94 -10.06 20.49 7.34
CA ALA A 94 -10.57 19.31 8.01
C ALA A 94 -9.45 18.35 8.42
N ILE A 95 -9.75 17.52 9.41
CA ILE A 95 -8.92 16.39 9.84
C ILE A 95 -9.83 15.16 9.83
N PHE A 96 -9.48 14.18 9.00
CA PHE A 96 -10.17 12.89 8.95
C PHE A 96 -9.41 11.88 9.78
N LEU A 97 -10.09 11.21 10.71
CA LEU A 97 -9.53 10.12 11.49
C LEU A 97 -9.82 8.79 10.79
N VAL A 98 -8.83 8.26 10.11
CA VAL A 98 -8.95 7.00 9.34
C VAL A 98 -8.54 5.83 10.22
N GLN A 99 -9.45 4.88 10.40
CA GLN A 99 -9.18 3.65 11.14
C GLN A 99 -8.79 2.52 10.19
N TYR A 100 -7.60 1.95 10.42
CA TYR A 100 -7.07 0.82 9.64
C TYR A 100 -7.37 -0.51 10.34
N LYS A 101 -7.93 -1.45 9.60
CA LYS A 101 -8.24 -2.80 10.12
C LYS A 101 -7.45 -3.85 9.34
N ALA A 102 -6.62 -4.61 10.05
CA ALA A 102 -5.93 -5.76 9.46
C ALA A 102 -6.88 -6.96 9.35
N SER A 103 -7.02 -7.51 8.15
CA SER A 103 -7.70 -8.80 7.97
C SER A 103 -6.89 -9.90 8.64
N ARG A 104 -7.51 -10.66 9.56
CA ARG A 104 -6.88 -11.79 10.25
C ARG A 104 -6.30 -12.81 9.25
N LYS A 105 -7.05 -13.13 8.20
CA LYS A 105 -6.64 -14.09 7.18
C LYS A 105 -5.39 -13.62 6.42
N ILE A 106 -5.31 -12.33 6.07
CA ILE A 106 -4.13 -11.76 5.42
C ILE A 106 -2.95 -11.72 6.40
N ALA A 107 -3.18 -11.34 7.66
CA ALA A 107 -2.15 -11.30 8.68
C ALA A 107 -1.48 -12.67 8.90
N GLU A 108 -2.25 -13.75 8.96
CA GLU A 108 -1.73 -15.11 9.09
C GLU A 108 -0.84 -15.49 7.90
N ARG A 109 -1.26 -15.19 6.68
CA ARG A 109 -0.49 -15.50 5.44
C ARG A 109 0.76 -14.65 5.32
N LEU A 110 0.69 -13.37 5.68
CA LEU A 110 1.86 -12.50 5.69
C LEU A 110 2.92 -13.00 6.70
N ARG A 111 2.50 -13.36 7.91
CA ARG A 111 3.42 -13.92 8.92
C ARG A 111 4.06 -15.22 8.44
N GLU A 112 3.29 -16.11 7.80
CA GLU A 112 3.84 -17.32 7.20
C GLU A 112 4.85 -17.02 6.10
N ALA A 113 4.54 -16.04 5.22
CA ALA A 113 5.43 -15.61 4.15
C ALA A 113 6.76 -15.09 4.70
N VAL A 114 6.71 -14.20 5.69
CA VAL A 114 7.89 -13.63 6.35
C VAL A 114 8.71 -14.70 7.07
N LYS A 115 8.07 -15.62 7.80
CA LYS A 115 8.76 -16.78 8.41
C LYS A 115 9.50 -17.65 7.41
N ARG A 116 9.03 -17.70 6.16
CA ARG A 116 9.69 -18.43 5.06
C ARG A 116 10.75 -17.60 4.32
N GLY A 117 11.13 -16.45 4.88
CA GLY A 117 12.15 -15.56 4.30
C GLY A 117 11.70 -14.87 3.03
N MET A 118 10.40 -14.59 2.88
CA MET A 118 9.90 -13.75 1.77
C MET A 118 9.92 -12.29 2.20
N ALA A 119 10.50 -11.43 1.36
CA ALA A 119 10.39 -9.99 1.51
C ALA A 119 9.00 -9.53 1.05
N VAL A 120 8.42 -8.59 1.79
CA VAL A 120 7.12 -7.99 1.48
C VAL A 120 7.35 -6.55 1.06
N ALA A 121 6.96 -6.22 -0.17
CA ALA A 121 6.93 -4.85 -0.66
C ALA A 121 5.48 -4.38 -0.77
N VAL A 122 5.19 -3.20 -0.22
CA VAL A 122 3.86 -2.60 -0.24
C VAL A 122 3.86 -1.42 -1.18
N TYR A 123 2.92 -1.43 -2.12
CA TYR A 123 2.61 -0.27 -2.95
C TYR A 123 1.39 0.44 -2.36
N SER A 124 1.55 1.69 -1.95
CA SER A 124 0.45 2.51 -1.44
C SER A 124 0.68 3.98 -1.77
N SER A 125 -0.40 4.69 -2.10
CA SER A 125 -0.42 6.15 -2.20
C SER A 125 -0.91 6.81 -0.90
N ASP A 126 -1.30 6.02 0.10
CA ASP A 126 -1.70 6.51 1.41
C ASP A 126 -0.45 6.85 2.23
N PRO A 127 -0.25 8.12 2.63
CA PRO A 127 0.94 8.56 3.35
C PRO A 127 1.07 7.99 4.77
N ASN A 128 -0.02 7.44 5.31
CA ASN A 128 -0.03 6.81 6.63
C ASN A 128 0.43 5.34 6.60
N ILE A 129 0.57 4.76 5.41
CA ILE A 129 1.03 3.38 5.23
C ILE A 129 2.55 3.34 5.23
N THR A 130 3.15 3.33 6.43
CA THR A 130 4.59 3.15 6.63
C THR A 130 4.95 1.69 6.92
N ALA A 131 6.23 1.33 6.76
CA ALA A 131 6.71 -0.01 7.04
C ALA A 131 6.48 -0.40 8.52
N GLU A 132 6.73 0.54 9.43
CA GLU A 132 6.52 0.38 10.87
C GLU A 132 5.05 0.16 11.19
N PHE A 133 4.17 0.95 10.58
CA PHE A 133 2.73 0.83 10.77
C PHE A 133 2.20 -0.53 10.31
N ILE A 134 2.62 -0.99 9.12
CA ILE A 134 2.26 -2.31 8.59
C ILE A 134 2.80 -3.43 9.49
N CYS A 135 4.07 -3.37 9.90
CA CYS A 135 4.65 -4.35 10.80
C CYS A 135 3.86 -4.45 12.11
N ARG A 136 3.45 -3.31 12.68
CA ARG A 136 2.66 -3.27 13.91
C ARG A 136 1.27 -3.88 13.73
N ILE A 137 0.49 -3.43 12.73
CA ILE A 137 -0.89 -3.89 12.50
C ILE A 137 -0.94 -5.40 12.23
N PHE A 138 -0.02 -5.91 11.42
CA PHE A 138 0.02 -7.32 11.04
C PHE A 138 0.86 -8.19 11.99
N ARG A 139 1.47 -7.59 13.03
CA ARG A 139 2.36 -8.25 14.00
C ARG A 139 3.51 -8.97 13.28
N LEU A 140 4.21 -8.26 12.43
CA LEU A 140 5.37 -8.74 11.69
C LEU A 140 6.67 -8.24 12.36
N PRO A 141 7.79 -8.96 12.19
CA PRO A 141 9.09 -8.48 12.64
C PRO A 141 9.46 -7.15 11.98
N ALA A 142 10.14 -6.28 12.70
CA ALA A 142 10.66 -5.04 12.16
C ALA A 142 11.57 -5.33 10.94
N GLY A 143 11.48 -4.48 9.91
CA GLY A 143 12.28 -4.61 8.69
C GLY A 143 11.81 -5.70 7.70
N SER A 144 10.75 -6.46 8.03
CA SER A 144 10.20 -7.50 7.13
C SER A 144 9.34 -6.93 5.99
N VAL A 145 8.97 -5.65 6.08
CA VAL A 145 8.16 -4.95 5.09
C VAL A 145 8.92 -3.71 4.61
N ARG A 146 8.78 -3.41 3.32
CA ARG A 146 9.23 -2.16 2.72
C ARG A 146 8.09 -1.50 1.97
N VAL A 147 7.89 -0.21 2.13
CA VAL A 147 6.97 0.58 1.32
C VAL A 147 7.75 1.11 0.10
N MET A 148 7.14 1.00 -1.07
CA MET A 148 7.80 1.42 -2.32
C MET A 148 7.79 2.95 -2.42
N GLY A 149 8.97 3.56 -2.52
CA GLY A 149 9.15 4.96 -2.88
C GLY A 149 8.81 5.22 -4.35
N THR A 150 8.77 6.48 -4.75
CA THR A 150 8.32 6.93 -6.09
C THR A 150 9.10 6.26 -7.23
N ALA A 151 10.41 6.14 -7.12
CA ALA A 151 11.23 5.48 -8.13
C ALA A 151 10.85 4.00 -8.32
N ALA A 152 10.68 3.26 -7.21
CA ALA A 152 10.28 1.85 -7.24
C ALA A 152 8.85 1.68 -7.79
N ARG A 153 7.93 2.59 -7.46
CA ARG A 153 6.56 2.62 -8.00
C ARG A 153 6.56 2.81 -9.51
N ASN A 154 7.38 3.70 -10.04
CA ASN A 154 7.49 3.94 -11.48
C ASN A 154 8.04 2.73 -12.23
N ILE A 155 9.03 2.04 -11.66
CA ILE A 155 9.54 0.79 -12.21
C ILE A 155 8.46 -0.28 -12.19
N TYR A 156 7.76 -0.45 -11.07
CA TYR A 156 6.66 -1.41 -10.93
C TYR A 156 5.54 -1.16 -11.95
N LYS A 157 5.12 0.11 -12.13
CA LYS A 157 4.14 0.47 -13.17
C LYS A 157 4.58 0.06 -14.56
N LYS A 158 5.83 0.34 -14.95
CA LYS A 158 6.37 -0.06 -16.26
C LYS A 158 6.41 -1.57 -16.44
N MET A 159 6.74 -2.32 -15.38
CA MET A 159 6.78 -3.79 -15.43
C MET A 159 5.39 -4.42 -15.50
N THR A 160 4.36 -3.76 -14.95
CA THR A 160 2.98 -4.27 -14.91
C THR A 160 2.09 -3.69 -16.00
N ASP A 161 2.61 -2.80 -16.82
CA ASP A 161 1.89 -2.26 -17.97
C ASP A 161 1.70 -3.36 -19.03
N LYS A 162 0.47 -3.83 -19.14
CA LYS A 162 0.08 -4.91 -20.05
C LYS A 162 0.23 -4.55 -21.53
N SER A 163 0.24 -3.27 -21.86
CA SER A 163 0.43 -2.80 -23.24
C SER A 163 1.86 -2.97 -23.73
N GLN A 164 2.83 -2.95 -22.83
CA GLN A 164 4.25 -3.05 -23.14
C GLN A 164 4.84 -4.45 -22.92
N ASN A 165 4.26 -5.24 -22.02
CA ASN A 165 4.74 -6.58 -21.68
C ASN A 165 3.56 -7.56 -21.59
N PRO A 166 3.24 -8.27 -22.67
CA PRO A 166 2.33 -9.42 -22.59
C PRO A 166 2.97 -10.47 -21.68
N VAL A 167 2.44 -10.61 -20.46
CA VAL A 167 2.96 -11.56 -19.48
C VAL A 167 2.25 -12.90 -19.69
N ASP A 168 3.02 -13.95 -19.97
CA ASP A 168 2.54 -15.32 -19.81
C ASP A 168 2.20 -15.54 -18.33
N GLY A 169 0.91 -15.60 -18.02
CA GLY A 169 0.42 -15.81 -16.67
C GLY A 169 0.90 -17.15 -16.11
N LYS A 170 1.89 -17.11 -15.21
CA LYS A 170 2.41 -18.31 -14.53
C LYS A 170 1.63 -18.66 -13.26
N LEU A 171 0.78 -17.76 -12.81
CA LEU A 171 -0.03 -17.92 -11.61
C LEU A 171 -1.39 -17.26 -11.83
N LEU A 172 -2.46 -18.04 -11.71
CA LEU A 172 -3.83 -17.55 -11.73
C LEU A 172 -4.40 -17.53 -10.31
N CYS A 173 -4.97 -16.41 -9.89
CA CYS A 173 -5.68 -16.27 -8.62
C CYS A 173 -6.92 -15.40 -8.81
N ASP A 174 -7.83 -15.44 -7.85
CA ASP A 174 -9.11 -14.70 -7.87
C ASP A 174 -8.99 -13.18 -7.65
N GLY A 175 -7.77 -12.65 -7.63
CA GLY A 175 -7.50 -11.23 -7.36
C GLY A 175 -7.50 -10.85 -5.88
N GLU A 176 -7.90 -11.75 -4.98
CA GLU A 176 -7.80 -11.50 -3.55
C GLU A 176 -6.36 -11.66 -3.05
N ALA A 177 -5.90 -10.72 -2.22
CA ALA A 177 -4.56 -10.78 -1.61
C ALA A 177 -4.32 -12.10 -0.84
N LYS A 178 -5.35 -12.63 -0.20
CA LYS A 178 -5.29 -13.94 0.50
C LYS A 178 -4.95 -15.09 -0.44
N SER A 179 -5.60 -15.17 -1.59
CA SER A 179 -5.36 -16.18 -2.61
C SER A 179 -3.97 -16.07 -3.21
N LEU A 180 -3.54 -14.84 -3.52
CA LEU A 180 -2.19 -14.57 -3.99
C LEU A 180 -1.13 -15.09 -3.01
N PHE A 181 -1.20 -14.72 -1.75
CA PHE A 181 -0.26 -15.20 -0.73
C PHE A 181 -0.30 -16.72 -0.56
N SER A 182 -1.49 -17.31 -0.57
CA SER A 182 -1.63 -18.77 -0.48
C SER A 182 -0.97 -19.49 -1.65
N SER A 183 -1.19 -19.01 -2.85
CA SER A 183 -0.63 -19.58 -4.08
C SER A 183 0.90 -19.48 -4.11
N VAL A 184 1.45 -18.32 -3.75
CA VAL A 184 2.91 -18.12 -3.65
C VAL A 184 3.52 -19.04 -2.60
N LEU A 185 2.87 -19.24 -1.46
CA LEU A 185 3.33 -20.14 -0.41
C LEU A 185 3.31 -21.61 -0.86
N VAL A 186 2.28 -22.03 -1.60
CA VAL A 186 2.21 -23.38 -2.20
C VAL A 186 3.33 -23.58 -3.21
N CYS A 187 3.55 -22.63 -4.11
CA CYS A 187 4.65 -22.69 -5.09
C CYS A 187 6.03 -22.84 -4.39
N LYS A 188 6.26 -22.09 -3.30
CA LYS A 188 7.51 -22.19 -2.53
C LYS A 188 7.67 -23.56 -1.85
N ARG A 189 6.58 -24.17 -1.35
CA ARG A 189 6.57 -25.54 -0.80
C ARG A 189 6.90 -26.55 -1.88
N LEU A 190 6.22 -26.49 -3.04
CA LEU A 190 6.46 -27.38 -4.16
C LEU A 190 7.91 -27.32 -4.64
N LYS A 191 8.49 -26.12 -4.78
CA LYS A 191 9.90 -25.95 -5.15
C LYS A 191 10.83 -26.68 -4.16
N LYS A 192 10.58 -26.55 -2.84
CA LYS A 192 11.37 -27.24 -1.83
C LYS A 192 11.24 -28.75 -1.96
N THR A 193 10.03 -29.29 -2.12
CA THR A 193 9.78 -30.72 -2.29
C THR A 193 10.46 -31.27 -3.56
N LEU A 194 10.37 -30.53 -4.67
CA LEU A 194 11.05 -30.91 -5.92
C LEU A 194 12.57 -30.93 -5.77
N ASN A 195 13.15 -29.97 -5.06
CA ASN A 195 14.59 -29.95 -4.83
C ASN A 195 15.06 -31.14 -3.96
N VAL A 196 14.27 -31.51 -2.95
CA VAL A 196 14.55 -32.71 -2.13
C VAL A 196 14.44 -33.95 -2.99
N ALA A 197 13.38 -34.11 -3.79
CA ALA A 197 13.20 -35.27 -4.69
C ALA A 197 14.35 -35.38 -5.71
N ARG A 198 14.78 -34.26 -6.30
CA ARG A 198 15.94 -34.24 -7.21
C ARG A 198 17.23 -34.67 -6.51
N GLY A 199 17.46 -34.20 -5.27
CA GLY A 199 18.61 -34.60 -4.47
C GLY A 199 18.62 -36.10 -4.15
N LEU A 200 17.48 -36.66 -3.78
CA LEU A 200 17.33 -38.11 -3.57
C LEU A 200 17.59 -38.91 -4.85
N LEU A 201 17.03 -38.47 -5.97
CA LEU A 201 17.24 -39.12 -7.28
C LEU A 201 18.73 -39.12 -7.65
N ALA A 202 19.41 -37.97 -7.50
CA ALA A 202 20.85 -37.88 -7.75
C ALA A 202 21.65 -38.84 -6.84
N ALA A 203 21.32 -38.90 -5.55
CA ALA A 203 21.96 -39.80 -4.60
C ALA A 203 21.76 -41.29 -5.02
N MET A 204 20.53 -41.65 -5.42
CA MET A 204 20.24 -43.02 -5.90
C MET A 204 21.01 -43.37 -7.17
N CYS A 205 21.13 -42.42 -8.12
CA CYS A 205 21.94 -42.62 -9.33
C CYS A 205 23.43 -42.82 -8.99
N PHE A 206 23.98 -42.06 -8.02
CA PHE A 206 25.34 -42.24 -7.56
C PHE A 206 25.58 -43.61 -6.94
N ILE A 207 24.67 -44.06 -6.07
CA ILE A 207 24.78 -45.39 -5.43
C ILE A 207 24.68 -46.50 -6.51
N GLY A 208 23.77 -46.38 -7.45
CA GLY A 208 23.64 -47.36 -8.52
C GLY A 208 24.77 -47.37 -9.57
N ALA A 209 25.60 -46.32 -9.60
CA ALA A 209 26.77 -46.28 -10.48
C ALA A 209 28.05 -46.82 -9.79
N VAL A 210 28.01 -47.03 -8.48
CA VAL A 210 29.15 -47.50 -7.65
C VAL A 210 29.01 -48.99 -7.34
N LEU A 211 27.81 -49.55 -7.48
CA LEU A 211 27.52 -51.00 -7.40
C LEU A 211 27.63 -51.65 -8.79
#